data_f72e543934acf509b3e3ae1be733430c
#
_entry.id   f72e543934acf509b3e3ae1be733430c
#
_cell.length_a   1.000
_cell.length_b   1.000
_cell.length_c   1.000
_cell.angle_alpha   90.00
_cell.angle_beta   90.00
_cell.angle_gamma   90.00
#
_symmetry.space_group_name_H-M   'P 1'
#
loop_
_entity.id
_entity.type
_entity.pdbx_description
1 polymer ?
#
loop_
_entity_poly.entity_id
_entity_poly.type
_entity_poly.pdbx_seq_one_letter_code
_entity_poly.pdbx_strand_id
1 'polypeptide(L)'
;DLTYKPKPIKIMIDSFGGSVYAILGLLAIMDKSKTPIHTYATGAAMSCGFMLLIHGHKRFAYKHATPLYHQVSSGAMGKVKDMEEKIEESKRLQSKLEQLTLEKTKISAKKLKKIYKGKKYK
;
A
#
# COMPACT_ATOMS: atom_id res chain seq x y z
N ASP A 1 12.94 -12.09 -29.68
CA ASP A 1 14.37 -12.31 -29.51
C ASP A 1 14.64 -13.06 -28.21
N LEU A 2 15.30 -14.22 -28.31
CA LEU A 2 15.64 -15.07 -27.18
C LEU A 2 16.66 -14.41 -26.22
N THR A 3 17.37 -13.39 -26.69
CA THR A 3 18.34 -12.65 -25.88
C THR A 3 17.75 -11.41 -25.19
N TYR A 4 16.51 -11.07 -25.52
CA TYR A 4 15.88 -9.88 -24.95
C TYR A 4 15.61 -10.06 -23.46
N LYS A 5 16.13 -9.15 -22.67
CA LYS A 5 15.85 -9.06 -21.24
C LYS A 5 15.20 -7.71 -20.95
N PRO A 6 13.96 -7.66 -20.48
CA PRO A 6 13.31 -6.40 -20.15
C PRO A 6 14.09 -5.63 -19.10
N LYS A 7 14.29 -4.34 -19.33
CA LYS A 7 14.83 -3.45 -18.28
C LYS A 7 13.78 -3.27 -17.20
N PRO A 8 14.19 -3.15 -15.92
CA PRO A 8 13.24 -2.90 -14.86
C PRO A 8 12.44 -1.62 -15.07
N ILE A 9 11.16 -1.67 -14.77
CA ILE A 9 10.32 -0.49 -14.70
C ILE A 9 10.61 0.18 -13.35
N LYS A 10 10.99 1.45 -13.38
CA LYS A 10 11.24 2.22 -12.17
C LYS A 10 10.04 3.06 -11.85
N ILE A 11 9.50 2.92 -10.65
CA ILE A 11 8.40 3.75 -10.15
C ILE A 11 8.94 4.64 -9.05
N MET A 12 8.95 5.94 -9.31
CA MET A 12 9.33 6.94 -8.31
C MET A 12 8.07 7.37 -7.56
N ILE A 13 8.09 7.26 -6.24
CA ILE A 13 6.92 7.48 -5.39
C ILE A 13 7.14 8.71 -4.53
N ASP A 14 6.25 9.68 -4.68
CA ASP A 14 6.12 10.83 -3.81
C ASP A 14 4.62 11.12 -3.70
N SER A 15 3.97 10.51 -2.72
CA SER A 15 2.50 10.48 -2.66
C SER A 15 2.01 10.32 -1.23
N PHE A 16 0.95 11.06 -0.89
CA PHE A 16 0.25 10.91 0.37
C PHE A 16 -0.78 9.77 0.35
N GLY A 17 -1.00 9.15 -0.81
CA GLY A 17 -1.95 8.05 -0.96
C GLY A 17 -3.13 8.39 -1.84
N GLY A 18 -4.20 7.64 -1.70
CA GLY A 18 -5.41 7.82 -2.53
C GLY A 18 -6.38 6.67 -2.36
N SER A 19 -7.05 6.30 -3.45
CA SER A 19 -8.07 5.26 -3.44
C SER A 19 -7.49 3.87 -3.22
N VAL A 20 -8.04 3.15 -2.25
CA VAL A 20 -7.67 1.76 -1.99
C VAL A 20 -8.03 0.86 -3.17
N TYR A 21 -9.19 1.07 -3.79
CA TYR A 21 -9.57 0.28 -4.97
C TYR A 21 -8.57 0.43 -6.12
N ALA A 22 -8.16 1.66 -6.39
CA ALA A 22 -7.19 1.93 -7.44
C ALA A 22 -5.86 1.24 -7.16
N ILE A 23 -5.37 1.29 -5.93
CA ILE A 23 -4.10 0.67 -5.59
C ILE A 23 -4.19 -0.86 -5.69
N LEU A 24 -5.28 -1.48 -5.24
CA LEU A 24 -5.44 -2.93 -5.32
C LEU A 24 -5.40 -3.40 -6.78
N GLY A 25 -6.02 -2.67 -7.70
CA GLY A 25 -5.94 -2.97 -9.13
C GLY A 25 -4.53 -2.88 -9.67
N LEU A 26 -3.79 -1.84 -9.30
CA LEU A 26 -2.40 -1.67 -9.71
C LEU A 26 -1.50 -2.78 -9.14
N LEU A 27 -1.67 -3.13 -7.87
CA LEU A 27 -0.89 -4.19 -7.22
C LEU A 27 -1.10 -5.54 -7.90
N ALA A 28 -2.32 -5.84 -8.34
CA ALA A 28 -2.63 -7.05 -9.07
C ALA A 28 -1.86 -7.12 -10.39
N ILE A 29 -1.75 -6.00 -11.10
CA ILE A 29 -0.97 -5.92 -12.33
C ILE A 29 0.52 -6.12 -12.04
N MET A 30 1.03 -5.51 -10.98
CA MET A 30 2.42 -5.66 -10.56
C MET A 30 2.76 -7.11 -10.22
N ASP A 31 1.86 -7.79 -9.50
CA ASP A 31 2.05 -9.20 -9.14
C ASP A 31 2.11 -10.12 -10.37
N LYS A 32 1.44 -9.76 -11.45
CA LYS A 32 1.43 -10.53 -12.70
C LYS A 32 2.54 -10.15 -13.66
N SER A 33 3.25 -9.07 -13.41
CA SER A 33 4.27 -8.57 -14.33
C SER A 33 5.46 -9.52 -14.41
N LYS A 34 5.83 -9.87 -15.64
CA LYS A 34 7.07 -10.61 -15.92
C LYS A 34 8.28 -9.67 -16.00
N THR A 35 8.03 -8.39 -16.22
CA THR A 35 9.07 -7.36 -16.17
C THR A 35 9.33 -6.97 -14.74
N PRO A 36 10.58 -6.93 -14.26
CA PRO A 36 10.87 -6.48 -12.92
C PRO A 36 10.40 -5.05 -12.69
N ILE A 37 9.82 -4.78 -11.52
CA ILE A 37 9.36 -3.45 -11.15
C ILE A 37 10.12 -3.04 -9.90
N HIS A 38 10.86 -1.95 -9.99
CA HIS A 38 11.63 -1.39 -8.87
C HIS A 38 10.94 -0.12 -8.37
N THR A 39 10.65 -0.08 -7.07
CA THR A 39 9.98 1.07 -6.45
C THR A 39 10.97 1.90 -5.65
N TYR A 40 10.81 3.22 -5.74
CA TYR A 40 11.69 4.18 -5.07
C TYR A 40 10.84 5.19 -4.33
N ALA A 41 10.96 5.24 -3.00
CA ALA A 41 10.36 6.33 -2.24
C ALA A 41 11.33 7.51 -2.28
N THR A 42 10.94 8.59 -2.94
CA THR A 42 11.75 9.79 -3.06
C THR A 42 11.41 10.83 -2.01
N GLY A 43 10.14 10.93 -1.64
CA GLY A 43 9.63 11.82 -0.62
C GLY A 43 8.61 11.07 0.23
N ALA A 44 7.35 11.43 0.14
CA ALA A 44 6.28 10.72 0.83
C ALA A 44 5.97 9.39 0.14
N ALA A 45 5.81 8.33 0.93
CA ALA A 45 5.26 7.06 0.46
C ALA A 45 4.26 6.61 1.53
N MET A 46 3.08 7.22 1.51
CA MET A 46 2.12 7.14 2.60
C MET A 46 0.84 6.45 2.17
N SER A 47 0.24 5.66 3.07
CA SER A 47 -1.02 4.98 2.81
C SER A 47 -0.92 4.08 1.58
N CYS A 48 -1.72 4.35 0.52
CA CYS A 48 -1.61 3.61 -0.75
C CYS A 48 -0.24 3.74 -1.41
N GLY A 49 0.46 4.87 -1.21
CA GLY A 49 1.85 5.03 -1.66
C GLY A 49 2.81 4.08 -0.96
N PHE A 50 2.59 3.80 0.31
CA PHE A 50 3.34 2.78 1.04
C PHE A 50 3.06 1.38 0.49
N MET A 51 1.80 1.08 0.19
CA MET A 51 1.42 -0.21 -0.41
C MET A 51 2.11 -0.41 -1.76
N LEU A 52 2.18 0.63 -2.58
CA LEU A 52 2.90 0.60 -3.85
C LEU A 52 4.39 0.33 -3.63
N LEU A 53 5.01 1.02 -2.68
CA LEU A 53 6.43 0.86 -2.37
C LEU A 53 6.77 -0.59 -2.02
N ILE A 54 6.01 -1.21 -1.14
CA ILE A 54 6.33 -2.56 -0.65
C ILE A 54 6.05 -3.67 -1.67
N HIS A 55 5.39 -3.36 -2.79
CA HIS A 55 5.10 -4.33 -3.84
C HIS A 55 6.16 -4.36 -4.95
N GLY A 56 7.16 -3.50 -4.90
CA GLY A 56 8.28 -3.57 -5.84
C GLY A 56 9.07 -4.87 -5.70
N HIS A 57 9.55 -5.43 -6.79
CA HIS A 57 10.45 -6.58 -6.77
C HIS A 57 11.76 -6.22 -6.06
N LYS A 58 12.22 -5.00 -6.25
CA LYS A 58 13.24 -4.35 -5.43
C LYS A 58 12.69 -3.01 -4.97
N ARG A 59 13.04 -2.62 -3.75
CA ARG A 59 12.47 -1.45 -3.08
C ARG A 59 13.58 -0.59 -2.54
N PHE A 60 13.48 0.71 -2.79
CA PHE A 60 14.50 1.68 -2.41
C PHE A 60 13.85 2.89 -1.74
N ALA A 61 14.56 3.51 -0.83
CA ALA A 61 14.13 4.75 -0.20
C ALA A 61 15.29 5.73 -0.22
N TYR A 62 15.01 6.96 -0.66
CA TYR A 62 15.98 8.05 -0.60
C TYR A 62 16.16 8.49 0.86
N LYS A 63 17.25 9.18 1.13
CA LYS A 63 17.67 9.52 2.51
C LYS A 63 16.58 10.21 3.33
N HIS A 64 15.78 11.07 2.71
CA HIS A 64 14.74 11.85 3.40
C HIS A 64 13.34 11.35 3.10
N ALA A 65 13.20 10.19 2.46
CA ALA A 65 11.89 9.62 2.20
C ALA A 65 11.18 9.25 3.51
N THR A 66 9.86 9.40 3.50
CA THR A 66 9.02 9.09 4.66
C THR A 66 7.93 8.09 4.27
N PRO A 67 8.22 6.78 4.37
CA PRO A 67 7.17 5.78 4.25
C PRO A 67 6.26 5.83 5.49
N LEU A 68 4.95 5.70 5.28
CA LEU A 68 3.99 5.75 6.36
C LEU A 68 2.86 4.76 6.14
N TYR A 69 2.68 3.87 7.10
CA TYR A 69 1.51 3.01 7.18
C TYR A 69 0.51 3.58 8.18
N HIS A 70 -0.76 3.62 7.80
CA HIS A 70 -1.84 3.98 8.71
C HIS A 70 -3.12 3.25 8.33
N GLN A 71 -4.06 3.27 9.26
CA GLN A 71 -5.37 2.65 9.09
C GLN A 71 -6.15 3.30 7.94
N VAL A 72 -6.97 2.51 7.25
CA VAL A 72 -7.85 3.01 6.20
C VAL A 72 -8.77 4.09 6.77
N SER A 73 -8.81 5.23 6.09
CA SER A 73 -9.72 6.33 6.43
C SER A 73 -10.96 6.24 5.56
N SER A 74 -12.12 6.44 6.16
CA SER A 74 -13.36 6.53 5.41
C SER A 74 -14.35 7.43 6.14
N GLY A 75 -15.33 7.92 5.41
CA GLY A 75 -16.46 8.65 5.96
C GLY A 75 -17.75 8.00 5.48
N ALA A 76 -18.81 8.13 6.25
CA ALA A 76 -20.11 7.61 5.92
C ALA A 76 -21.20 8.61 6.28
N MET A 77 -22.12 8.85 5.33
CA MET A 77 -23.29 9.69 5.50
C MET A 77 -24.49 9.00 4.90
N GLY A 78 -25.68 9.29 5.41
CA GLY A 78 -26.91 8.73 4.88
C GLY A 78 -27.65 7.92 5.92
N LYS A 79 -28.42 6.94 5.45
CA LYS A 79 -29.23 6.07 6.32
C LYS A 79 -28.31 5.13 7.10
N VAL A 80 -28.78 4.70 8.29
CA VAL A 80 -28.02 3.81 9.18
C VAL A 80 -27.51 2.57 8.46
N LYS A 81 -28.36 1.93 7.67
CA LYS A 81 -27.98 0.73 6.92
C LYS A 81 -26.83 1.01 5.92
N ASP A 82 -26.91 2.12 5.22
CA ASP A 82 -25.87 2.50 4.26
C ASP A 82 -24.54 2.76 4.97
N MET A 83 -24.61 3.37 6.15
CA MET A 83 -23.43 3.62 6.98
C MET A 83 -22.80 2.33 7.48
N GLU A 84 -23.64 1.37 7.92
CA GLU A 84 -23.16 0.06 8.36
C GLU A 84 -22.46 -0.70 7.24
N GLU A 85 -23.05 -0.69 6.04
CA GLU A 85 -22.45 -1.33 4.87
C GLU A 85 -21.09 -0.70 4.52
N LYS A 86 -20.99 0.61 4.62
CA LYS A 86 -19.72 1.32 4.37
C LYS A 86 -18.65 0.97 5.40
N ILE A 87 -19.02 0.84 6.66
CA ILE A 87 -18.11 0.42 7.71
C ILE A 87 -17.60 -1.00 7.45
N GLU A 88 -18.47 -1.93 7.08
CA GLU A 88 -18.10 -3.30 6.75
C GLU A 88 -17.13 -3.35 5.56
N GLU A 89 -17.39 -2.55 4.52
CA GLU A 89 -16.47 -2.46 3.37
C GLU A 89 -15.11 -1.89 3.78
N SER A 90 -15.08 -0.86 4.62
CA SER A 90 -13.83 -0.31 5.13
C SER A 90 -13.03 -1.32 5.93
N LYS A 91 -13.70 -2.14 6.74
CA LYS A 91 -13.05 -3.24 7.48
C LYS A 91 -12.47 -4.28 6.52
N ARG A 92 -13.19 -4.62 5.46
CA ARG A 92 -12.71 -5.58 4.46
C ARG A 92 -11.45 -5.06 3.78
N LEU A 93 -11.45 -3.80 3.34
CA LEU A 93 -10.29 -3.17 2.72
C LEU A 93 -9.12 -3.08 3.69
N GLN A 94 -9.39 -2.73 4.94
CA GLN A 94 -8.38 -2.67 6.00
C GLN A 94 -7.69 -4.03 6.19
N SER A 95 -8.48 -5.11 6.28
CA SER A 95 -7.95 -6.47 6.42
C SER A 95 -7.10 -6.86 5.21
N LYS A 96 -7.51 -6.46 4.02
CA LYS A 96 -6.78 -6.76 2.78
C LYS A 96 -5.41 -6.09 2.77
N LEU A 97 -5.35 -4.80 3.09
CA LEU A 97 -4.09 -4.06 3.14
C LEU A 97 -3.18 -4.58 4.25
N GLU A 98 -3.74 -4.93 5.39
CA GLU A 98 -3.01 -5.51 6.52
C GLU A 98 -2.36 -6.84 6.12
N GLN A 99 -3.11 -7.72 5.48
CA GLN A 99 -2.60 -8.99 4.98
C GLN A 99 -1.44 -8.78 4.00
N LEU A 100 -1.60 -7.88 3.04
CA LEU A 100 -0.56 -7.58 2.06
C LEU A 100 0.70 -7.01 2.74
N THR A 101 0.53 -6.17 3.74
CA THR A 101 1.66 -5.61 4.49
C THR A 101 2.42 -6.70 5.24
N LEU A 102 1.71 -7.64 5.87
CA LEU A 102 2.34 -8.77 6.56
C LEU A 102 3.09 -9.69 5.59
N GLU A 103 2.55 -9.90 4.39
CA GLU A 103 3.19 -10.74 3.38
C GLU A 103 4.44 -10.10 2.77
N LYS A 104 4.43 -8.78 2.58
CA LYS A 104 5.47 -8.07 1.84
C LYS A 104 6.54 -7.42 2.71
N THR A 105 6.37 -7.39 4.03
CA THR A 105 7.31 -6.76 4.95
C THR A 105 7.59 -7.66 6.13
N LYS A 106 8.57 -7.24 6.95
CA LYS A 106 8.88 -7.89 8.23
C LYS A 106 8.09 -7.30 9.40
N ILE A 107 7.12 -6.42 9.11
CA ILE A 107 6.27 -5.82 10.14
C ILE A 107 5.37 -6.90 10.75
N SER A 108 5.37 -7.02 12.08
CA SER A 108 4.58 -8.03 12.77
C SER A 108 3.12 -7.60 12.93
N ALA A 109 2.21 -8.58 13.06
CA ALA A 109 0.82 -8.31 13.38
C ALA A 109 0.67 -7.54 14.69
N LYS A 110 1.53 -7.81 15.68
CA LYS A 110 1.55 -7.08 16.95
C LYS A 110 1.85 -5.60 16.75
N LYS A 111 2.80 -5.26 15.88
CA LYS A 111 3.13 -3.87 15.57
C LYS A 111 1.98 -3.16 14.86
N LEU A 112 1.31 -3.83 13.91
CA LEU A 112 0.15 -3.26 13.24
C LEU A 112 -0.98 -2.94 14.21
N LYS A 113 -1.26 -3.83 15.17
CA LYS A 113 -2.26 -3.59 16.21
C LYS A 113 -1.94 -2.35 17.05
N LYS A 114 -0.67 -2.10 17.32
CA LYS A 114 -0.25 -0.88 18.06
C LYS A 114 -0.56 0.37 17.26
N ILE A 115 -0.38 0.33 15.94
CA ILE A 115 -0.70 1.45 15.04
C ILE A 115 -2.19 1.79 15.14
N TYR A 116 -3.05 0.78 15.13
CA TYR A 116 -4.51 0.97 15.19
C TYR A 116 -5.01 1.52 16.52
N LYS A 117 -4.22 1.44 17.57
CA LYS A 117 -4.55 2.03 18.86
C LYS A 117 -4.25 3.53 18.96
N GLY A 118 -4.15 4.20 17.82
CA GLY A 118 -4.01 5.64 17.74
C GLY A 118 -2.59 6.18 17.82
N LYS A 119 -1.59 5.30 17.79
CA LYS A 119 -0.19 5.71 17.72
C LYS A 119 0.25 5.82 16.27
N LYS A 120 0.87 6.93 15.92
CA LYS A 120 1.44 7.13 14.59
C LYS A 120 2.83 6.51 14.51
N TYR A 121 3.07 5.73 13.46
CA TYR A 121 4.39 5.14 13.18
C TYR A 121 4.82 5.49 11.77
N LYS A 122 6.03 5.86 11.67
CA LYS A 122 6.68 6.14 10.38
C LYS A 122 7.55 4.98 9.96
#